data_994945c320c02cbcdc220f66a9bf9217
#
_entry.id   994945c320c02cbcdc220f66a9bf9217
#
_cell.length_a   1.000
_cell.length_b   1.000
_cell.length_c   1.000
_cell.angle_alpha   90.00
_cell.angle_beta   90.00
_cell.angle_gamma   90.00
#
_symmetry.space_group_name_H-M   'P 1'
#
loop_
_entity.id
_entity.type
_entity.pdbx_description
1 polymer ?
#
loop_
_entity_poly.entity_id
_entity_poly.type
_entity_poly.pdbx_seq_one_letter_code
_entity_poly.pdbx_strand_id
1 'polypeptide(L)'
;MSDNLKLIDRVSAINWNRLQDEKDAEVWDRLTGNFWLPEKVPVSNDIPSWGTLTGNEKQLTMRVFTGLTLLDTIQGTVGAVSLIPDALTPHEEAVYTNIAFMESVHAKSYSSIFSTLCSTSEIDEAFRWSEENPNLQRKAEIVMQYYRGDEPLKRKVASTLLESFLFYSGFYLPMYWSSRAKLTNTADMIRLIIRDEAVHGYYIGYKYQRGLALVDDAKKQELKDYTYELLFELYDNEVEYTQDLYDEVGLTEDVKKFLRYNANKALMNLGYEALFPRDETDVNPAILSALSPNADENHDFFSGSGSSYVIGKAVITTDEDWDF
;
A
#
# COMPACT_ATOMS: atom_id res chain seq x y z
N MET A 1 -1.55 -4.56 35.71
CA MET A 1 -1.26 -3.24 35.19
C MET A 1 -0.07 -3.41 34.27
N SER A 2 -0.32 -3.52 32.97
CA SER A 2 0.79 -3.55 32.00
C SER A 2 1.29 -2.10 31.89
N ASP A 3 2.46 -1.83 32.44
CA ASP A 3 3.19 -0.62 32.10
C ASP A 3 3.38 -0.60 30.59
N ASN A 4 2.52 0.12 29.91
CA ASN A 4 2.69 0.42 28.49
C ASN A 4 3.99 1.21 28.37
N LEU A 5 5.05 0.51 28.02
CA LEU A 5 6.37 1.09 27.71
C LEU A 5 6.31 1.87 26.40
N LYS A 6 5.42 2.86 26.34
CA LYS A 6 5.42 3.78 25.19
C LYS A 6 6.64 4.71 25.34
N LEU A 7 7.43 4.76 24.30
CA LEU A 7 8.60 5.63 24.25
C LEU A 7 8.23 7.11 24.38
N ILE A 8 6.99 7.44 23.99
CA ILE A 8 6.43 8.79 24.05
C ILE A 8 6.48 9.43 25.46
N ASP A 9 6.49 8.58 26.51
CA ASP A 9 6.59 9.02 27.89
C ASP A 9 8.05 9.16 28.36
N ARG A 10 9.02 8.90 27.47
CA ARG A 10 10.44 8.91 27.78
C ARG A 10 11.25 9.66 26.73
N VAL A 11 12.09 10.56 27.16
CA VAL A 11 13.09 11.18 26.27
C VAL A 11 14.34 10.28 26.29
N SER A 12 14.39 9.31 25.38
CA SER A 12 15.54 8.41 25.23
C SER A 12 15.88 8.18 23.75
N ALA A 13 17.16 7.93 23.49
CA ALA A 13 17.62 7.60 22.15
C ALA A 13 17.18 6.17 21.75
N ILE A 14 16.89 5.95 20.48
CA ILE A 14 16.65 4.61 19.91
C ILE A 14 17.98 3.84 19.96
N ASN A 15 17.95 2.64 20.51
CA ASN A 15 19.11 1.74 20.55
C ASN A 15 18.91 0.55 19.61
N TRP A 16 19.41 0.64 18.39
CA TRP A 16 19.32 -0.42 17.37
C TRP A 16 20.14 -1.69 17.71
N ASN A 17 20.99 -1.65 18.74
CA ASN A 17 21.70 -2.83 19.24
C ASN A 17 20.86 -3.64 20.27
N ARG A 18 19.68 -3.17 20.64
CA ARG A 18 18.77 -3.83 21.60
C ARG A 18 17.34 -3.77 21.09
N LEU A 19 16.99 -4.71 20.23
CA LEU A 19 15.66 -4.82 19.64
C LEU A 19 14.68 -5.46 20.64
N GLN A 20 13.48 -4.88 20.74
CA GLN A 20 12.36 -5.48 21.46
C GLN A 20 11.54 -6.40 20.57
N ASP A 21 11.56 -6.15 19.27
CA ASP A 21 10.93 -6.94 18.23
C ASP A 21 11.87 -6.93 17.00
N GLU A 22 12.46 -8.07 16.70
CA GLU A 22 13.41 -8.22 15.58
C GLU A 22 12.77 -7.91 14.22
N LYS A 23 11.44 -8.08 14.11
CA LYS A 23 10.69 -7.75 12.90
C LYS A 23 10.77 -6.25 12.55
N ASP A 24 10.91 -5.38 13.55
CA ASP A 24 11.05 -3.94 13.32
C ASP A 24 12.34 -3.62 12.53
N ALA A 25 13.45 -4.26 12.91
CA ALA A 25 14.72 -4.06 12.20
C ALA A 25 14.69 -4.71 10.80
N GLU A 26 14.15 -5.94 10.69
CA GLU A 26 14.00 -6.62 9.39
C GLU A 26 13.21 -5.75 8.40
N VAL A 27 12.07 -5.19 8.84
CA VAL A 27 11.24 -4.35 7.98
C VAL A 27 11.91 -2.99 7.71
N TRP A 28 12.53 -2.38 8.70
CA TRP A 28 13.31 -1.16 8.51
C TRP A 28 14.39 -1.32 7.44
N ASP A 29 15.20 -2.37 7.55
CA ASP A 29 16.28 -2.65 6.59
C ASP A 29 15.72 -2.90 5.18
N ARG A 30 14.59 -3.57 5.08
CA ARG A 30 13.91 -3.83 3.82
C ARG A 30 13.38 -2.55 3.18
N LEU A 31 12.66 -1.71 3.94
CA LEU A 31 12.11 -0.45 3.43
C LEU A 31 13.22 0.52 3.00
N THR A 32 14.27 0.65 3.82
CA THR A 32 15.41 1.53 3.49
C THR A 32 16.25 0.98 2.34
N GLY A 33 16.40 -0.34 2.25
CA GLY A 33 17.05 -1.00 1.12
C GLY A 33 16.27 -0.92 -0.18
N ASN A 34 14.95 -0.78 -0.09
CA ASN A 34 14.05 -0.61 -1.24
C ASN A 34 13.89 0.85 -1.67
N PHE A 35 14.51 1.81 -1.01
CA PHE A 35 14.36 3.24 -1.29
C PHE A 35 14.56 3.58 -2.78
N TRP A 36 13.66 4.39 -3.32
CA TRP A 36 13.68 4.87 -4.68
C TRP A 36 13.05 6.26 -4.81
N LEU A 37 13.26 6.90 -5.96
CA LEU A 37 12.66 8.20 -6.28
C LEU A 37 12.10 8.17 -7.71
N PRO A 38 10.97 8.83 -7.98
CA PRO A 38 10.28 8.81 -9.27
C PRO A 38 11.13 9.34 -10.43
N GLU A 39 12.06 10.25 -10.16
CA GLU A 39 12.98 10.81 -11.16
C GLU A 39 13.94 9.78 -11.77
N LYS A 40 14.02 8.58 -11.19
CA LYS A 40 14.84 7.47 -11.70
C LYS A 40 14.12 6.61 -12.74
N VAL A 41 12.82 6.77 -12.89
CA VAL A 41 12.01 6.00 -13.84
C VAL A 41 11.78 6.85 -15.10
N PRO A 42 12.19 6.39 -16.29
CA PRO A 42 12.13 7.18 -17.54
C PRO A 42 10.72 7.17 -18.16
N VAL A 43 9.72 7.74 -17.49
CA VAL A 43 8.31 7.79 -17.93
C VAL A 43 8.13 8.41 -19.29
N SER A 44 9.05 9.29 -19.74
CA SER A 44 9.01 9.90 -21.07
C SER A 44 9.06 8.88 -22.22
N ASN A 45 9.58 7.67 -21.97
CA ASN A 45 9.54 6.58 -22.95
C ASN A 45 8.11 6.10 -23.25
N ASP A 46 7.14 6.41 -22.39
CA ASP A 46 5.74 6.04 -22.57
C ASP A 46 4.93 7.03 -23.41
N ILE A 47 5.48 8.20 -23.77
CA ILE A 47 4.79 9.21 -24.61
C ILE A 47 4.23 8.60 -25.91
N PRO A 48 4.99 7.77 -26.69
CA PRO A 48 4.44 7.16 -27.89
C PRO A 48 3.25 6.25 -27.60
N SER A 49 3.31 5.41 -26.56
CA SER A 49 2.22 4.51 -26.20
C SER A 49 1.01 5.25 -25.62
N TRP A 50 1.24 6.33 -24.85
CA TRP A 50 0.20 7.25 -24.41
C TRP A 50 -0.58 7.84 -25.58
N GLY A 51 0.13 8.23 -26.65
CA GLY A 51 -0.47 8.73 -27.90
C GLY A 51 -1.40 7.73 -28.60
N THR A 52 -1.27 6.43 -28.33
CA THR A 52 -2.13 5.37 -28.91
C THR A 52 -3.42 5.10 -28.13
N LEU A 53 -3.54 5.62 -26.92
CA LEU A 53 -4.74 5.46 -26.10
C LEU A 53 -5.88 6.33 -26.62
N THR A 54 -7.10 5.81 -26.56
CA THR A 54 -8.32 6.57 -26.83
C THR A 54 -8.55 7.63 -25.76
N GLY A 55 -9.48 8.56 -26.00
CA GLY A 55 -9.85 9.58 -25.00
C GLY A 55 -10.34 8.95 -23.68
N ASN A 56 -11.21 7.94 -23.77
CA ASN A 56 -11.76 7.24 -22.59
C ASN A 56 -10.66 6.48 -21.82
N GLU A 57 -9.74 5.82 -22.53
CA GLU A 57 -8.62 5.11 -21.90
C GLU A 57 -7.66 6.08 -21.18
N LYS A 58 -7.39 7.25 -21.75
CA LYS A 58 -6.61 8.31 -21.09
C LYS A 58 -7.32 8.85 -19.86
N GLN A 59 -8.60 9.18 -19.99
CA GLN A 59 -9.39 9.70 -18.89
C GLN A 59 -9.47 8.68 -17.74
N LEU A 60 -9.74 7.39 -18.03
CA LEU A 60 -9.70 6.32 -17.04
C LEU A 60 -8.35 6.27 -16.34
N THR A 61 -7.24 6.27 -17.09
CA THR A 61 -5.89 6.18 -16.51
C THR A 61 -5.61 7.36 -15.57
N MET A 62 -6.00 8.56 -15.95
CA MET A 62 -5.82 9.75 -15.12
C MET A 62 -6.68 9.70 -13.86
N ARG A 63 -7.95 9.29 -13.95
CA ARG A 63 -8.86 9.13 -12.80
C ARG A 63 -8.36 8.08 -11.82
N VAL A 64 -7.89 6.94 -12.33
CA VAL A 64 -7.28 5.90 -11.50
C VAL A 64 -6.07 6.44 -10.73
N PHE A 65 -5.18 7.14 -11.40
CA PHE A 65 -3.97 7.66 -10.76
C PHE A 65 -4.25 8.80 -9.78
N THR A 66 -5.23 9.67 -10.03
CA THR A 66 -5.64 10.67 -9.03
C THR A 66 -6.32 10.03 -7.83
N GLY A 67 -7.08 8.94 -8.02
CA GLY A 67 -7.64 8.15 -6.91
C GLY A 67 -6.56 7.54 -6.04
N LEU A 68 -5.52 6.94 -6.63
CA LEU A 68 -4.36 6.43 -5.91
C LEU A 68 -3.62 7.56 -5.18
N THR A 69 -3.38 8.69 -5.84
CA THR A 69 -2.74 9.88 -5.21
C THR A 69 -3.48 10.35 -3.96
N LEU A 70 -4.82 10.33 -3.98
CA LEU A 70 -5.61 10.70 -2.80
C LEU A 70 -5.36 9.74 -1.63
N LEU A 71 -5.34 8.44 -1.89
CA LEU A 71 -5.11 7.42 -0.86
C LEU A 71 -3.69 7.52 -0.26
N ASP A 72 -2.64 7.66 -1.11
CA ASP A 72 -1.27 7.90 -0.64
C ASP A 72 -1.18 9.19 0.18
N THR A 73 -1.90 10.23 -0.24
CA THR A 73 -1.90 11.52 0.49
C THR A 73 -2.46 11.35 1.89
N ILE A 74 -3.60 10.68 2.06
CA ILE A 74 -4.18 10.47 3.40
C ILE A 74 -3.36 9.49 4.22
N GLN A 75 -2.76 8.46 3.61
CA GLN A 75 -1.90 7.51 4.30
C GLN A 75 -0.61 8.18 4.79
N GLY A 76 0.05 8.97 3.95
CA GLY A 76 1.30 9.67 4.30
C GLY A 76 1.13 10.81 5.29
N THR A 77 0.02 11.56 5.21
CA THR A 77 -0.17 12.78 6.04
C THR A 77 -0.93 12.52 7.34
N VAL A 78 -1.79 11.49 7.38
CA VAL A 78 -2.63 11.17 8.55
C VAL A 78 -2.46 9.72 8.98
N GLY A 79 -2.59 8.75 8.06
CA GLY A 79 -2.65 7.32 8.38
C GLY A 79 -1.42 6.82 9.12
N ALA A 80 -0.29 6.68 8.46
CA ALA A 80 0.95 6.20 9.06
C ALA A 80 1.40 7.07 10.24
N VAL A 81 1.20 8.40 10.15
CA VAL A 81 1.48 9.33 11.25
C VAL A 81 0.63 9.03 12.48
N SER A 82 -0.63 8.66 12.31
CA SER A 82 -1.55 8.32 13.41
C SER A 82 -1.17 7.01 14.13
N LEU A 83 -0.39 6.14 13.48
CA LEU A 83 0.11 4.89 14.07
C LEU A 83 1.32 5.10 14.99
N ILE A 84 2.07 6.19 14.82
CA ILE A 84 3.29 6.48 15.59
C ILE A 84 3.02 6.51 17.11
N PRO A 85 2.01 7.23 17.62
CA PRO A 85 1.71 7.25 19.05
C PRO A 85 1.28 5.89 19.62
N ASP A 86 0.85 4.97 18.76
CA ASP A 86 0.36 3.64 19.12
C ASP A 86 1.46 2.56 19.05
N ALA A 87 2.66 2.94 18.67
CA ALA A 87 3.80 2.04 18.56
C ALA A 87 4.18 1.45 19.92
N LEU A 88 4.50 0.16 19.93
CA LEU A 88 4.91 -0.56 21.13
C LEU A 88 6.42 -0.46 21.38
N THR A 89 7.19 -0.15 20.33
CA THR A 89 8.65 -0.02 20.38
C THR A 89 9.11 1.26 19.68
N PRO A 90 10.27 1.82 20.04
CA PRO A 90 10.84 2.96 19.31
C PRO A 90 11.23 2.61 17.87
N HIS A 91 11.52 1.33 17.60
CA HIS A 91 11.84 0.84 16.26
C HIS A 91 10.57 0.77 15.39
N GLU A 92 9.42 0.40 15.98
CA GLU A 92 8.11 0.48 15.31
C GLU A 92 7.78 1.93 14.91
N GLU A 93 8.02 2.91 15.79
CA GLU A 93 7.86 4.35 15.46
C GLU A 93 8.71 4.73 14.24
N ALA A 94 9.98 4.30 14.22
CA ALA A 94 10.87 4.57 13.09
C ALA A 94 10.35 3.96 11.78
N VAL A 95 9.80 2.73 11.80
CA VAL A 95 9.20 2.11 10.61
C VAL A 95 8.01 2.92 10.13
N TYR A 96 7.11 3.37 11.00
CA TYR A 96 5.97 4.20 10.60
C TYR A 96 6.38 5.55 10.00
N THR A 97 7.48 6.16 10.48
CA THR A 97 8.00 7.39 9.85
C THR A 97 8.52 7.14 8.46
N ASN A 98 9.12 5.97 8.18
CA ASN A 98 9.55 5.59 6.85
C ASN A 98 8.35 5.35 5.92
N ILE A 99 7.33 4.64 6.39
CA ILE A 99 6.07 4.45 5.65
C ILE A 99 5.49 5.82 5.27
N ALA A 100 5.27 6.72 6.23
CA ALA A 100 4.73 8.06 5.97
C ALA A 100 5.55 8.84 4.92
N PHE A 101 6.87 8.73 4.94
CA PHE A 101 7.74 9.35 3.96
C PHE A 101 7.55 8.73 2.57
N MET A 102 7.51 7.39 2.46
CA MET A 102 7.37 6.71 1.18
C MET A 102 6.02 6.96 0.52
N GLU A 103 4.92 7.09 1.29
CA GLU A 103 3.62 7.52 0.76
C GLU A 103 3.69 8.89 0.06
N SER A 104 4.51 9.82 0.59
CA SER A 104 4.75 11.10 -0.08
C SER A 104 5.54 10.94 -1.39
N VAL A 105 6.45 9.96 -1.46
CA VAL A 105 7.16 9.58 -2.70
C VAL A 105 6.19 8.96 -3.70
N HIS A 106 5.27 8.11 -3.24
CA HIS A 106 4.22 7.51 -4.08
C HIS A 106 3.31 8.58 -4.67
N ALA A 107 2.76 9.48 -3.88
CA ALA A 107 1.93 10.60 -4.34
C ALA A 107 2.66 11.49 -5.35
N LYS A 108 3.95 11.78 -5.14
CA LYS A 108 4.79 12.52 -6.08
C LYS A 108 5.00 11.77 -7.41
N SER A 109 5.01 10.44 -7.37
CA SER A 109 5.21 9.60 -8.55
C SER A 109 4.11 9.79 -9.58
N TYR A 110 2.84 9.85 -9.15
CA TYR A 110 1.72 10.15 -10.04
C TYR A 110 1.82 11.56 -10.66
N SER A 111 2.25 12.54 -9.87
CA SER A 111 2.51 13.88 -10.39
C SER A 111 3.61 13.89 -11.46
N SER A 112 4.64 13.03 -11.32
CA SER A 112 5.70 12.87 -12.33
C SER A 112 5.16 12.20 -13.60
N ILE A 113 4.27 11.22 -13.48
CA ILE A 113 3.57 10.61 -14.62
C ILE A 113 2.72 11.66 -15.33
N PHE A 114 1.89 12.40 -14.60
CA PHE A 114 1.01 13.41 -15.17
C PHE A 114 1.79 14.52 -15.89
N SER A 115 2.81 15.10 -15.27
CA SER A 115 3.60 16.17 -15.89
C SER A 115 4.35 15.73 -17.14
N THR A 116 4.56 14.42 -17.32
CA THR A 116 5.21 13.84 -18.49
C THR A 116 4.22 13.54 -19.62
N LEU A 117 3.02 13.06 -19.31
CA LEU A 117 2.08 12.49 -20.27
C LEU A 117 0.87 13.37 -20.58
N CYS A 118 0.53 14.32 -19.70
CA CYS A 118 -0.73 15.07 -19.74
C CYS A 118 -0.47 16.58 -19.82
N SER A 119 -1.43 17.31 -20.38
CA SER A 119 -1.47 18.78 -20.31
C SER A 119 -1.94 19.26 -18.93
N THR A 120 -1.61 20.49 -18.57
CA THR A 120 -2.03 21.08 -17.30
C THR A 120 -3.55 21.07 -17.13
N SER A 121 -4.32 21.32 -18.18
CA SER A 121 -5.79 21.32 -18.12
C SER A 121 -6.37 19.93 -17.88
N GLU A 122 -5.77 18.87 -18.44
CA GLU A 122 -6.17 17.49 -18.18
C GLU A 122 -5.85 17.10 -16.74
N ILE A 123 -4.70 17.51 -16.22
CA ILE A 123 -4.31 17.29 -14.82
C ILE A 123 -5.32 17.95 -13.88
N ASP A 124 -5.61 19.24 -14.08
CA ASP A 124 -6.56 20.00 -13.25
C ASP A 124 -7.96 19.37 -13.27
N GLU A 125 -8.42 18.85 -14.42
CA GLU A 125 -9.69 18.15 -14.54
C GLU A 125 -9.69 16.83 -13.75
N ALA A 126 -8.62 16.03 -13.83
CA ALA A 126 -8.51 14.77 -13.12
C ALA A 126 -8.49 14.97 -11.60
N PHE A 127 -7.78 15.98 -11.10
CA PHE A 127 -7.77 16.30 -9.68
C PHE A 127 -9.14 16.82 -9.19
N ARG A 128 -9.83 17.65 -9.98
CA ARG A 128 -11.20 18.07 -9.68
C ARG A 128 -12.14 16.86 -9.61
N TRP A 129 -12.06 15.94 -10.59
CA TRP A 129 -12.85 14.72 -10.55
C TRP A 129 -12.61 13.92 -9.25
N SER A 130 -11.38 13.81 -8.77
CA SER A 130 -11.08 13.09 -7.54
C SER A 130 -11.70 13.74 -6.29
N GLU A 131 -11.84 15.07 -6.28
CA GLU A 131 -12.51 15.80 -5.21
C GLU A 131 -14.03 15.66 -5.28
N GLU A 132 -14.61 15.42 -6.45
CA GLU A 132 -16.05 15.37 -6.69
C GLU A 132 -16.61 13.93 -6.74
N ASN A 133 -15.78 12.90 -6.99
CA ASN A 133 -16.25 11.53 -7.09
C ASN A 133 -16.74 10.98 -5.74
N PRO A 134 -18.05 10.63 -5.63
CA PRO A 134 -18.64 10.28 -4.34
C PRO A 134 -18.06 8.99 -3.75
N ASN A 135 -17.77 7.99 -4.56
CA ASN A 135 -17.25 6.71 -4.07
C ASN A 135 -15.78 6.82 -3.64
N LEU A 136 -14.97 7.63 -4.34
CA LEU A 136 -13.61 7.92 -3.95
C LEU A 136 -13.56 8.70 -2.62
N GLN A 137 -14.40 9.75 -2.48
CA GLN A 137 -14.51 10.52 -1.25
C GLN A 137 -15.04 9.66 -0.10
N ARG A 138 -16.03 8.79 -0.36
CA ARG A 138 -16.62 7.90 0.65
C ARG A 138 -15.57 6.97 1.26
N LYS A 139 -14.73 6.30 0.44
CA LYS A 139 -13.67 5.43 0.98
C LYS A 139 -12.64 6.21 1.80
N ALA A 140 -12.28 7.41 1.36
CA ALA A 140 -11.39 8.29 2.10
C ALA A 140 -11.98 8.70 3.46
N GLU A 141 -13.26 9.08 3.51
CA GLU A 141 -13.96 9.43 4.73
C GLU A 141 -14.02 8.27 5.73
N ILE A 142 -14.35 7.05 5.26
CA ILE A 142 -14.40 5.85 6.10
C ILE A 142 -13.05 5.62 6.77
N VAL A 143 -11.96 5.61 6.00
CA VAL A 143 -10.61 5.38 6.54
C VAL A 143 -10.20 6.51 7.49
N MET A 144 -10.43 7.77 7.11
CA MET A 144 -10.10 8.94 7.92
C MET A 144 -10.84 8.99 9.26
N GLN A 145 -12.06 8.46 9.33
CA GLN A 145 -12.81 8.34 10.58
C GLN A 145 -12.01 7.50 11.60
N TYR A 146 -11.43 6.38 11.17
CA TYR A 146 -10.64 5.52 12.05
C TYR A 146 -9.27 6.10 12.37
N TYR A 147 -8.61 6.76 11.42
CA TYR A 147 -7.33 7.44 11.70
C TYR A 147 -7.45 8.54 12.75
N ARG A 148 -8.59 9.20 12.83
CA ARG A 148 -8.90 10.25 13.82
C ARG A 148 -9.56 9.71 15.10
N GLY A 149 -9.93 8.44 15.12
CA GLY A 149 -10.54 7.78 16.28
C GLY A 149 -9.51 7.45 17.37
N ASP A 150 -10.00 7.04 18.54
CA ASP A 150 -9.19 6.78 19.73
C ASP A 150 -8.81 5.28 19.92
N GLU A 151 -9.13 4.43 18.94
CA GLU A 151 -8.96 2.97 19.01
C GLU A 151 -7.74 2.50 18.21
N PRO A 152 -6.56 2.27 18.83
CA PRO A 152 -5.31 1.94 18.14
C PRO A 152 -5.40 0.73 17.21
N LEU A 153 -6.07 -0.35 17.66
CA LEU A 153 -6.19 -1.57 16.87
C LEU A 153 -7.14 -1.39 15.68
N LYS A 154 -8.23 -0.64 15.82
CA LYS A 154 -9.13 -0.31 14.69
C LYS A 154 -8.42 0.55 13.65
N ARG A 155 -7.55 1.45 14.09
CA ARG A 155 -6.69 2.26 13.22
C ARG A 155 -5.74 1.39 12.38
N LYS A 156 -5.10 0.39 13.01
CA LYS A 156 -4.24 -0.57 12.30
C LYS A 156 -5.02 -1.44 11.31
N VAL A 157 -6.25 -1.85 11.64
CA VAL A 157 -7.13 -2.55 10.69
C VAL A 157 -7.43 -1.68 9.47
N ALA A 158 -7.88 -0.45 9.67
CA ALA A 158 -8.20 0.48 8.58
C ALA A 158 -6.98 0.73 7.69
N SER A 159 -5.80 0.92 8.29
CA SER A 159 -4.55 1.11 7.56
C SER A 159 -4.15 -0.14 6.77
N THR A 160 -4.26 -1.35 7.35
CA THR A 160 -3.98 -2.60 6.63
C THR A 160 -4.93 -2.82 5.45
N LEU A 161 -6.22 -2.46 5.60
CA LEU A 161 -7.19 -2.54 4.51
C LEU A 161 -6.89 -1.51 3.41
N LEU A 162 -6.41 -0.32 3.76
CA LEU A 162 -5.98 0.67 2.78
C LEU A 162 -4.79 0.13 1.97
N GLU A 163 -3.73 -0.30 2.62
CA GLU A 163 -2.47 -0.76 2.02
C GLU A 163 -2.62 -2.05 1.21
N SER A 164 -3.44 -2.98 1.69
CA SER A 164 -3.53 -4.33 1.12
C SER A 164 -4.76 -4.55 0.23
N PHE A 165 -5.72 -3.61 0.22
CA PHE A 165 -6.98 -3.79 -0.50
C PHE A 165 -7.41 -2.55 -1.29
N LEU A 166 -7.50 -1.35 -0.68
CA LEU A 166 -8.10 -0.19 -1.35
C LEU A 166 -7.28 0.36 -2.52
N PHE A 167 -5.97 0.23 -2.50
CA PHE A 167 -5.12 0.59 -3.63
C PHE A 167 -5.32 -0.29 -4.87
N TYR A 168 -5.81 -1.52 -4.68
CA TYR A 168 -5.71 -2.54 -5.72
C TYR A 168 -6.72 -2.39 -6.84
N SER A 169 -7.85 -1.70 -6.65
CA SER A 169 -8.70 -1.29 -7.77
C SER A 169 -7.95 -0.40 -8.77
N GLY A 170 -7.04 0.43 -8.27
CA GLY A 170 -6.19 1.30 -9.09
C GLY A 170 -4.99 0.57 -9.69
N PHE A 171 -4.33 -0.31 -8.94
CA PHE A 171 -3.15 -1.04 -9.41
C PHE A 171 -3.43 -2.02 -10.55
N TYR A 172 -4.67 -2.44 -10.72
CA TYR A 172 -5.06 -3.29 -11.84
C TYR A 172 -4.74 -2.67 -13.20
N LEU A 173 -5.06 -1.39 -13.40
CA LEU A 173 -4.99 -0.74 -14.71
C LEU A 173 -3.56 -0.62 -15.29
N PRO A 174 -2.53 -0.16 -14.54
CA PRO A 174 -1.16 -0.13 -15.07
C PRO A 174 -0.63 -1.52 -15.40
N MET A 175 -1.03 -2.56 -14.67
CA MET A 175 -0.68 -3.95 -14.99
C MET A 175 -1.41 -4.41 -16.26
N TYR A 176 -2.66 -4.01 -16.45
CA TYR A 176 -3.40 -4.24 -17.69
C TYR A 176 -2.72 -3.59 -18.90
N TRP A 177 -2.28 -2.34 -18.80
CA TRP A 177 -1.53 -1.70 -19.88
C TRP A 177 -0.20 -2.41 -20.15
N SER A 178 0.55 -2.73 -19.11
CA SER A 178 1.83 -3.43 -19.24
C SER A 178 1.68 -4.80 -19.92
N SER A 179 0.64 -5.56 -19.60
CA SER A 179 0.36 -6.84 -20.26
C SER A 179 0.10 -6.73 -21.76
N ARG A 180 -0.14 -5.52 -22.26
CA ARG A 180 -0.34 -5.16 -23.69
C ARG A 180 0.82 -4.35 -24.26
N ALA A 181 1.96 -4.34 -23.60
CA ALA A 181 3.15 -3.56 -23.97
C ALA A 181 2.85 -2.05 -24.11
N LYS A 182 1.91 -1.53 -23.32
CA LYS A 182 1.61 -0.10 -23.21
C LYS A 182 2.02 0.43 -21.85
N LEU A 183 2.47 1.68 -21.78
CA LEU A 183 2.82 2.40 -20.55
C LEU A 183 3.74 1.57 -19.63
N THR A 184 4.75 0.92 -20.21
CA THR A 184 5.58 -0.06 -19.49
C THR A 184 6.46 0.61 -18.43
N ASN A 185 6.98 1.82 -18.67
CA ASN A 185 7.76 2.56 -17.68
C ASN A 185 6.87 3.09 -16.54
N THR A 186 5.66 3.53 -16.88
CA THR A 186 4.64 3.87 -15.88
C THR A 186 4.32 2.65 -15.02
N ALA A 187 4.10 1.48 -15.63
CA ALA A 187 3.87 0.24 -14.90
C ALA A 187 5.08 -0.16 -14.01
N ASP A 188 6.31 0.08 -14.46
CA ASP A 188 7.50 -0.15 -13.63
C ASP A 188 7.51 0.74 -12.39
N MET A 189 7.13 2.01 -12.51
CA MET A 189 6.97 2.90 -11.36
C MET A 189 5.89 2.39 -10.39
N ILE A 190 4.74 1.95 -10.91
CA ILE A 190 3.67 1.40 -10.07
C ILE A 190 4.09 0.09 -9.40
N ARG A 191 4.92 -0.74 -10.02
CA ARG A 191 5.48 -1.95 -9.37
C ARG A 191 6.36 -1.61 -8.17
N LEU A 192 7.11 -0.50 -8.22
CA LEU A 192 7.88 -0.04 -7.06
C LEU A 192 6.94 0.36 -5.92
N ILE A 193 5.84 1.04 -6.22
CA ILE A 193 4.80 1.37 -5.24
C ILE A 193 4.20 0.07 -4.67
N ILE A 194 3.69 -0.84 -5.51
CA ILE A 194 3.08 -2.11 -5.06
C ILE A 194 4.02 -2.92 -4.17
N ARG A 195 5.32 -2.92 -4.46
CA ARG A 195 6.34 -3.59 -3.64
C ARG A 195 6.41 -2.99 -2.23
N ASP A 196 6.34 -1.68 -2.13
CA ASP A 196 6.38 -0.98 -0.85
C ASP A 196 5.06 -1.22 -0.09
N GLU A 197 3.89 -1.12 -0.75
CA GLU A 197 2.57 -1.40 -0.14
C GLU A 197 2.45 -2.83 0.40
N ALA A 198 3.07 -3.80 -0.29
CA ALA A 198 3.10 -5.17 0.20
C ALA A 198 3.83 -5.30 1.54
N VAL A 199 4.89 -4.50 1.76
CA VAL A 199 5.61 -4.46 3.04
C VAL A 199 4.84 -3.67 4.08
N HIS A 200 4.25 -2.52 3.70
CA HIS A 200 3.44 -1.67 4.59
C HIS A 200 2.27 -2.46 5.17
N GLY A 201 1.42 -3.04 4.31
CA GLY A 201 0.25 -3.80 4.73
C GLY A 201 0.59 -5.04 5.57
N TYR A 202 1.66 -5.76 5.21
CA TYR A 202 2.16 -6.88 6.01
C TYR A 202 2.59 -6.43 7.42
N TYR A 203 3.40 -5.36 7.50
CA TYR A 203 3.94 -4.91 8.78
C TYR A 203 2.88 -4.35 9.71
N ILE A 204 1.98 -3.50 9.20
CA ILE A 204 0.89 -2.93 10.00
C ILE A 204 -0.04 -4.06 10.49
N GLY A 205 -0.35 -5.04 9.63
CA GLY A 205 -1.11 -6.23 10.00
C GLY A 205 -0.40 -7.09 11.05
N TYR A 206 0.91 -7.29 10.93
CA TYR A 206 1.71 -7.95 11.96
C TYR A 206 1.62 -7.22 13.31
N LYS A 207 1.75 -5.89 13.31
CA LYS A 207 1.63 -5.08 14.54
C LYS A 207 0.21 -5.08 15.10
N TYR A 208 -0.81 -5.18 14.27
CA TYR A 208 -2.18 -5.44 14.71
C TYR A 208 -2.26 -6.77 15.47
N GLN A 209 -1.74 -7.87 14.90
CA GLN A 209 -1.74 -9.18 15.54
C GLN A 209 -0.96 -9.18 16.88
N ARG A 210 0.15 -8.46 16.95
CA ARG A 210 0.91 -8.26 18.20
C ARG A 210 0.08 -7.54 19.25
N GLY A 211 -0.65 -6.50 18.88
CA GLY A 211 -1.58 -5.78 19.77
C GLY A 211 -2.79 -6.65 20.17
N LEU A 212 -3.32 -7.44 19.23
CA LEU A 212 -4.43 -8.36 19.49
C LEU A 212 -4.07 -9.42 20.55
N ALA A 213 -2.81 -9.86 20.59
CA ALA A 213 -2.34 -10.81 21.60
C ALA A 213 -2.36 -10.25 23.05
N LEU A 214 -2.46 -8.94 23.21
CA LEU A 214 -2.43 -8.24 24.51
C LEU A 214 -3.83 -7.93 25.09
N VAL A 215 -4.89 -8.20 24.33
CA VAL A 215 -6.28 -7.94 24.75
C VAL A 215 -7.00 -9.26 25.11
N ASP A 216 -8.10 -9.14 25.84
CA ASP A 216 -8.92 -10.29 26.21
C ASP A 216 -9.73 -10.86 25.03
N ASP A 217 -10.33 -12.03 25.22
CA ASP A 217 -11.05 -12.72 24.14
C ASP A 217 -12.33 -11.99 23.70
N ALA A 218 -12.98 -11.24 24.59
CA ALA A 218 -14.14 -10.42 24.25
C ALA A 218 -13.74 -9.28 23.27
N LYS A 219 -12.61 -8.61 23.55
CA LYS A 219 -12.07 -7.57 22.67
C LYS A 219 -11.55 -8.15 21.36
N LYS A 220 -10.95 -9.35 21.36
CA LYS A 220 -10.55 -10.04 20.12
C LYS A 220 -11.75 -10.32 19.24
N GLN A 221 -12.87 -10.78 19.81
CA GLN A 221 -14.09 -11.02 19.04
C GLN A 221 -14.69 -9.72 18.49
N GLU A 222 -14.78 -8.67 19.31
CA GLU A 222 -15.21 -7.35 18.85
C GLU A 222 -14.39 -6.85 17.67
N LEU A 223 -13.05 -6.95 17.74
CA LEU A 223 -12.15 -6.52 16.68
C LEU A 223 -12.26 -7.37 15.42
N LYS A 224 -12.53 -8.66 15.58
CA LYS A 224 -12.80 -9.55 14.45
C LYS A 224 -14.08 -9.13 13.73
N ASP A 225 -15.17 -8.97 14.45
CA ASP A 225 -16.47 -8.56 13.89
C ASP A 225 -16.34 -7.19 13.20
N TYR A 226 -15.72 -6.23 13.86
CA TYR A 226 -15.39 -4.93 13.29
C TYR A 226 -14.58 -5.02 11.99
N THR A 227 -13.58 -5.91 11.93
CA THR A 227 -12.73 -6.05 10.74
C THR A 227 -13.54 -6.50 9.53
N TYR A 228 -14.44 -7.49 9.71
CA TYR A 228 -15.30 -7.96 8.63
C TYR A 228 -16.36 -6.92 8.26
N GLU A 229 -16.97 -6.23 9.22
CA GLU A 229 -17.94 -5.16 8.96
C GLU A 229 -17.31 -4.03 8.14
N LEU A 230 -16.12 -3.57 8.54
CA LEU A 230 -15.38 -2.54 7.80
C LEU A 230 -14.98 -3.01 6.40
N LEU A 231 -14.50 -4.26 6.27
CA LEU A 231 -14.16 -4.81 4.97
C LEU A 231 -15.38 -4.86 4.04
N PHE A 232 -16.54 -5.27 4.52
CA PHE A 232 -17.77 -5.28 3.72
C PHE A 232 -18.20 -3.88 3.31
N GLU A 233 -18.19 -2.91 4.24
CA GLU A 233 -18.53 -1.52 3.91
C GLU A 233 -17.60 -0.95 2.83
N LEU A 234 -16.30 -1.18 2.94
CA LEU A 234 -15.31 -0.74 1.96
C LEU A 234 -15.45 -1.50 0.64
N TYR A 235 -15.73 -2.81 0.68
CA TYR A 235 -15.89 -3.64 -0.51
C TYR A 235 -17.11 -3.22 -1.34
N ASP A 236 -18.24 -2.96 -0.70
CA ASP A 236 -19.44 -2.49 -1.39
C ASP A 236 -19.18 -1.16 -2.11
N ASN A 237 -18.51 -0.24 -1.43
CA ASN A 237 -18.09 1.04 -2.04
C ASN A 237 -17.07 0.83 -3.19
N GLU A 238 -16.12 -0.11 -3.04
CA GLU A 238 -15.14 -0.43 -4.10
C GLU A 238 -15.80 -1.07 -5.32
N VAL A 239 -16.86 -1.84 -5.15
CA VAL A 239 -17.65 -2.40 -6.27
C VAL A 239 -18.30 -1.27 -7.08
N GLU A 240 -18.93 -0.30 -6.43
CA GLU A 240 -19.54 0.86 -7.11
C GLU A 240 -18.46 1.73 -7.79
N TYR A 241 -17.37 2.01 -7.08
CA TYR A 241 -16.23 2.76 -7.63
C TYR A 241 -15.61 2.06 -8.85
N THR A 242 -15.48 0.73 -8.81
CA THR A 242 -14.99 -0.06 -9.92
C THR A 242 -15.92 -0.01 -11.12
N GLN A 243 -17.23 -0.06 -10.91
CA GLN A 243 -18.21 0.07 -11.99
C GLN A 243 -18.12 1.43 -12.65
N ASP A 244 -18.10 2.51 -11.87
CA ASP A 244 -17.96 3.88 -12.36
C ASP A 244 -16.71 4.07 -13.24
N LEU A 245 -15.59 3.46 -12.86
CA LEU A 245 -14.33 3.59 -13.60
C LEU A 245 -14.21 2.67 -14.81
N TYR A 246 -14.59 1.40 -14.68
CA TYR A 246 -14.15 0.34 -15.60
C TYR A 246 -15.24 -0.23 -16.52
N ASP A 247 -16.52 0.13 -16.34
CA ASP A 247 -17.62 -0.40 -17.16
C ASP A 247 -17.44 -0.04 -18.64
N GLU A 248 -17.07 1.19 -18.95
CA GLU A 248 -16.90 1.65 -20.33
C GLU A 248 -15.79 0.91 -21.11
N VAL A 249 -14.82 0.36 -20.40
CA VAL A 249 -13.70 -0.39 -20.99
C VAL A 249 -13.84 -1.89 -20.82
N GLY A 250 -14.91 -2.36 -20.18
CA GLY A 250 -15.26 -3.78 -20.04
C GLY A 250 -14.34 -4.56 -19.09
N LEU A 251 -13.73 -3.89 -18.09
CA LEU A 251 -12.78 -4.51 -17.14
C LEU A 251 -13.35 -4.73 -15.75
N THR A 252 -14.60 -4.31 -15.49
CA THR A 252 -15.22 -4.31 -14.16
C THR A 252 -15.15 -5.66 -13.47
N GLU A 253 -15.50 -6.77 -14.16
CA GLU A 253 -15.51 -8.10 -13.52
C GLU A 253 -14.10 -8.62 -13.21
N ASP A 254 -13.13 -8.33 -14.06
CA ASP A 254 -11.74 -8.69 -13.80
C ASP A 254 -11.16 -7.91 -12.60
N VAL A 255 -11.47 -6.61 -12.49
CA VAL A 255 -11.08 -5.78 -11.35
C VAL A 255 -11.74 -6.25 -10.06
N LYS A 256 -13.03 -6.63 -10.08
CA LYS A 256 -13.72 -7.19 -8.92
C LYS A 256 -13.08 -8.50 -8.42
N LYS A 257 -12.65 -9.39 -9.31
CA LYS A 257 -11.89 -10.58 -8.92
C LYS A 257 -10.56 -10.22 -8.25
N PHE A 258 -9.87 -9.23 -8.79
CA PHE A 258 -8.63 -8.75 -8.24
C PHE A 258 -8.81 -8.10 -6.86
N LEU A 259 -9.90 -7.37 -6.66
CA LEU A 259 -10.29 -6.82 -5.36
C LEU A 259 -10.54 -7.93 -4.33
N ARG A 260 -11.33 -8.97 -4.66
CA ARG A 260 -11.58 -10.09 -3.73
C ARG A 260 -10.31 -10.84 -3.36
N TYR A 261 -9.42 -11.04 -4.33
CA TYR A 261 -8.11 -11.64 -4.09
C TYR A 261 -7.29 -10.83 -3.08
N ASN A 262 -7.25 -9.50 -3.21
CA ASN A 262 -6.51 -8.63 -2.31
C ASN A 262 -7.22 -8.39 -0.96
N ALA A 263 -8.55 -8.43 -0.91
CA ALA A 263 -9.31 -8.45 0.34
C ALA A 263 -8.95 -9.69 1.20
N ASN A 264 -8.85 -10.87 0.58
CA ASN A 264 -8.37 -12.07 1.28
C ASN A 264 -6.95 -11.88 1.81
N LYS A 265 -6.05 -11.24 1.07
CA LYS A 265 -4.69 -10.94 1.54
C LYS A 265 -4.67 -9.97 2.71
N ALA A 266 -5.49 -8.94 2.68
CA ALA A 266 -5.64 -8.00 3.78
C ALA A 266 -6.10 -8.72 5.06
N LEU A 267 -7.08 -9.62 4.96
CA LEU A 267 -7.50 -10.47 6.08
C LEU A 267 -6.35 -11.35 6.59
N MET A 268 -5.58 -11.98 5.70
CA MET A 268 -4.42 -12.81 6.09
C MET A 268 -3.35 -11.96 6.81
N ASN A 269 -3.08 -10.74 6.36
CA ASN A 269 -2.18 -9.82 7.04
C ASN A 269 -2.65 -9.48 8.47
N LEU A 270 -3.97 -9.41 8.67
CA LEU A 270 -4.58 -9.21 9.99
C LEU A 270 -4.69 -10.48 10.84
N GLY A 271 -4.28 -11.65 10.30
CA GLY A 271 -4.35 -12.94 10.98
C GLY A 271 -5.73 -13.60 10.93
N TYR A 272 -6.57 -13.22 9.97
CA TYR A 272 -7.90 -13.79 9.74
C TYR A 272 -7.95 -14.70 8.51
N GLU A 273 -8.96 -15.56 8.46
CA GLU A 273 -9.17 -16.45 7.32
C GLU A 273 -9.68 -15.68 6.09
N ALA A 274 -9.37 -16.21 4.90
CA ALA A 274 -9.88 -15.72 3.64
C ALA A 274 -11.42 -15.78 3.60
N LEU A 275 -12.05 -14.72 3.08
CA LEU A 275 -13.51 -14.60 3.00
C LEU A 275 -14.05 -15.11 1.66
N PHE A 276 -13.38 -14.75 0.55
CA PHE A 276 -13.84 -15.06 -0.80
C PHE A 276 -13.27 -16.40 -1.27
N PRO A 277 -14.11 -17.29 -1.85
CA PRO A 277 -13.65 -18.58 -2.35
C PRO A 277 -12.75 -18.43 -3.58
N ARG A 278 -12.02 -19.51 -3.90
CA ARG A 278 -10.98 -19.49 -4.93
C ARG A 278 -11.52 -19.15 -6.34
N ASP A 279 -12.69 -19.63 -6.68
CA ASP A 279 -13.35 -19.36 -7.97
C ASP A 279 -13.77 -17.90 -8.16
N GLU A 280 -13.98 -17.18 -7.06
CA GLU A 280 -14.27 -15.74 -7.06
C GLU A 280 -13.01 -14.85 -7.04
N THR A 281 -11.84 -15.45 -6.80
CA THR A 281 -10.54 -14.79 -6.71
C THR A 281 -9.58 -15.21 -7.81
N ASP A 282 -10.09 -15.81 -8.89
CA ASP A 282 -9.29 -16.24 -10.04
C ASP A 282 -8.89 -15.03 -10.89
N VAL A 283 -7.74 -14.44 -10.55
CA VAL A 283 -7.18 -13.25 -11.22
C VAL A 283 -6.63 -13.65 -12.58
N ASN A 284 -6.84 -12.80 -13.59
CA ASN A 284 -6.30 -12.97 -14.94
C ASN A 284 -4.76 -13.20 -14.88
N PRO A 285 -4.27 -14.34 -15.43
CA PRO A 285 -2.86 -14.69 -15.37
C PRO A 285 -1.92 -13.64 -16.00
N ALA A 286 -2.40 -12.88 -17.01
CA ALA A 286 -1.63 -11.80 -17.62
C ALA A 286 -1.38 -10.65 -16.64
N ILE A 287 -2.31 -10.39 -15.72
CA ILE A 287 -2.14 -9.38 -14.67
C ILE A 287 -1.17 -9.87 -13.62
N LEU A 288 -1.29 -11.13 -13.18
CA LEU A 288 -0.32 -11.73 -12.24
C LEU A 288 1.10 -11.73 -12.80
N SER A 289 1.28 -12.06 -14.07
CA SER A 289 2.57 -11.97 -14.75
C SER A 289 3.09 -10.54 -14.86
N ALA A 290 2.20 -9.57 -15.07
CA ALA A 290 2.57 -8.16 -15.13
C ALA A 290 2.99 -7.60 -13.74
N LEU A 291 2.45 -8.13 -12.66
CA LEU A 291 2.88 -7.80 -11.30
C LEU A 291 4.28 -8.29 -11.00
N SER A 292 4.69 -9.45 -11.54
CA SER A 292 5.99 -10.08 -11.31
C SER A 292 6.69 -10.39 -12.64
N PRO A 293 7.27 -9.39 -13.34
CA PRO A 293 7.90 -9.58 -14.64
C PRO A 293 9.14 -10.49 -14.63
N ASN A 294 9.75 -10.75 -13.47
CA ASN A 294 10.90 -11.64 -13.27
C ASN A 294 10.45 -13.00 -12.72
N ALA A 295 9.39 -13.59 -13.26
CA ALA A 295 8.82 -14.86 -12.81
C ALA A 295 9.77 -16.10 -12.92
N ASP A 296 10.95 -15.96 -13.50
CA ASP A 296 12.01 -17.00 -13.46
C ASP A 296 12.69 -17.12 -12.09
N GLU A 297 12.55 -16.14 -11.22
CA GLU A 297 12.86 -16.27 -9.81
C GLU A 297 11.54 -16.63 -9.10
N ASN A 298 11.43 -17.89 -8.67
CA ASN A 298 10.34 -18.45 -7.85
C ASN A 298 10.27 -17.76 -6.47
N HIS A 299 10.15 -16.42 -6.46
CA HIS A 299 9.98 -15.64 -5.27
C HIS A 299 8.51 -15.30 -5.14
N ASP A 300 7.91 -15.89 -4.14
CA ASP A 300 6.66 -15.42 -3.59
C ASP A 300 6.74 -13.88 -3.51
N PHE A 301 5.89 -13.19 -4.26
CA PHE A 301 5.84 -11.72 -4.31
C PHE A 301 5.76 -11.11 -2.90
N PHE A 302 5.36 -11.92 -1.91
CA PHE A 302 5.25 -11.61 -0.50
C PHE A 302 6.48 -12.00 0.33
N SER A 303 7.37 -12.88 -0.16
CA SER A 303 8.61 -13.24 0.54
C SER A 303 9.79 -12.30 0.24
N GLY A 304 9.61 -11.38 -0.70
CA GLY A 304 10.35 -10.12 -0.86
C GLY A 304 11.85 -10.19 -0.98
N SER A 305 12.37 -11.01 -1.84
CA SER A 305 13.75 -10.89 -2.31
C SER A 305 13.78 -10.47 -3.79
N GLY A 306 13.35 -9.23 -4.06
CA GLY A 306 13.59 -8.56 -5.34
C GLY A 306 14.99 -7.94 -5.35
N SER A 307 15.75 -8.08 -6.44
CA SER A 307 17.06 -7.47 -6.62
C SER A 307 16.97 -5.95 -6.44
N SER A 308 17.40 -5.49 -5.27
CA SER A 308 17.44 -4.08 -4.90
C SER A 308 18.66 -3.41 -5.49
N TYR A 309 18.51 -2.15 -5.82
CA TYR A 309 19.63 -1.21 -5.95
C TYR A 309 20.43 -1.24 -4.63
N VAL A 310 21.59 -1.88 -4.63
CA VAL A 310 22.43 -2.02 -3.44
C VAL A 310 23.15 -0.70 -3.21
N ILE A 311 22.65 0.10 -2.29
CA ILE A 311 23.49 1.07 -1.57
C ILE A 311 24.39 0.20 -0.68
N GLY A 312 25.71 0.35 -0.81
CA GLY A 312 26.68 -0.55 -0.19
C GLY A 312 26.34 -0.95 1.24
N LYS A 313 26.43 -2.25 1.53
CA LYS A 313 26.21 -2.78 2.87
C LYS A 313 27.28 -2.23 3.82
N ALA A 314 26.84 -1.58 4.89
CA ALA A 314 27.70 -1.39 6.05
C ALA A 314 28.05 -2.76 6.64
N VAL A 315 29.34 -3.03 6.87
CA VAL A 315 29.78 -4.21 7.59
C VAL A 315 29.48 -3.96 9.07
N ILE A 316 28.61 -4.79 9.65
CA ILE A 316 28.40 -4.77 11.10
C ILE A 316 29.62 -5.42 11.73
N THR A 317 30.39 -4.66 12.50
CA THR A 317 31.49 -5.19 13.32
C THR A 317 30.91 -5.72 14.63
N THR A 318 31.42 -6.87 15.08
CA THR A 318 31.09 -7.50 16.37
C THR A 318 32.15 -7.13 17.42
N ASP A 319 31.87 -7.41 18.70
CA ASP A 319 32.82 -7.15 19.78
C ASP A 319 34.16 -7.89 19.57
N GLU A 320 34.15 -9.03 18.86
CA GLU A 320 35.33 -9.81 18.50
C GLU A 320 36.25 -9.12 17.46
N ASP A 321 35.72 -8.15 16.70
CA ASP A 321 36.51 -7.39 15.73
C ASP A 321 37.34 -6.28 16.39
N TRP A 322 37.16 -6.06 17.71
CA TRP A 322 37.82 -4.99 18.49
C TRP A 322 38.84 -5.51 19.53
N ASP A 323 39.08 -6.82 19.59
CA ASP A 323 40.17 -7.40 20.41
C ASP A 323 41.54 -7.14 19.74
N PHE A 324 42.22 -6.08 20.22
CA PHE A 324 43.60 -5.75 19.88
C PHE A 324 44.56 -6.23 20.96
#